data_66d69db92736680cf2261a90cdaa40cc
#
_entry.id   66d69db92736680cf2261a90cdaa40cc
#
_cell.length_a   1.000
_cell.length_b   1.000
_cell.length_c   1.000
_cell.angle_alpha   90.00
_cell.angle_beta   90.00
_cell.angle_gamma   90.00
#
_symmetry.space_group_name_H-M   'P 1'
#
loop_
_entity.id
_entity.type
_entity.pdbx_description
1 polymer ?
#
loop_
_entity_poly.entity_id
_entity_poly.type
_entity_poly.pdbx_seq_one_letter_code
_entity_poly.pdbx_strand_id
1 'polypeptide(L)'
;MICSVKTLGITGIRGNGVVAECYISNGLPGFDIVGLPDAAVKEARERVRAAAKNSGLTFPTSRITVNLAPANLKKAGTHYDLPILLSVMAAAGSVRRPRSTSAFIGEVSLEGTLRPVSGVLPMALAAKREGIQALFVPEENAAEATLARGPAVYGIRNVRELVAGLNGETTLQETPPWMPRRSAEQQPDFKDVLGQENVKRALEVAAAGSHNVLLIGPPGSGKSMLSKRLPSILPDMTWEESLEVSQIYSVMGMLTPKEPLVTRRPFRSPHHTISNAGLAGGGTNPRPGEISMAHKGVLFLDELPEFRKDTLDMMRQPLEDASVTISRVSGAVTYPAEFMLVCAMNPCKCGWYGDPSGRCTCSEQAVQNYRGRISGPLLDRIDIVVEVPAVHFEDLRARAEAESSARVKERVDAARQRQHDRFSGNGNLCNARMGPDEMRKFCNLDGACAELMKQAFDALGLTARSYDRILKVARTIADLEGSEEIQPQHIAEAIQYRAVNLGNR
;
A
#
# COMPACT_ATOMS: atom_id res chain seq x y z
N MET A 1 12.19 -42.63 -11.74
CA MET A 1 12.85 -41.48 -12.40
C MET A 1 12.63 -40.24 -11.56
N ILE A 2 13.61 -39.35 -11.46
CA ILE A 2 13.53 -38.11 -10.63
C ILE A 2 13.76 -36.89 -11.52
N CYS A 3 12.95 -35.84 -11.31
CA CYS A 3 13.18 -34.52 -11.93
C CYS A 3 12.80 -33.41 -10.93
N SER A 4 13.56 -32.33 -10.93
CA SER A 4 13.32 -31.14 -10.10
C SER A 4 13.10 -29.92 -11.00
N VAL A 5 12.07 -29.14 -10.70
CA VAL A 5 11.72 -27.90 -11.40
C VAL A 5 11.62 -26.77 -10.38
N LYS A 6 12.33 -25.68 -10.60
CA LYS A 6 12.24 -24.51 -9.72
C LYS A 6 10.97 -23.74 -9.98
N THR A 7 10.41 -23.24 -8.90
CA THR A 7 9.27 -22.33 -8.87
C THR A 7 9.42 -21.35 -7.71
N LEU A 8 8.46 -20.49 -7.53
CA LEU A 8 8.45 -19.47 -6.48
C LEU A 8 7.11 -19.49 -5.76
N GLY A 9 7.15 -19.21 -4.49
CA GLY A 9 5.96 -19.08 -3.65
C GLY A 9 5.93 -17.72 -2.96
N ILE A 10 4.87 -17.43 -2.23
CA ILE A 10 4.66 -16.17 -1.53
C ILE A 10 4.35 -16.42 -0.07
N THR A 11 4.94 -15.60 0.79
CA THR A 11 4.55 -15.49 2.20
C THR A 11 4.38 -13.99 2.53
N GLY A 12 3.14 -13.57 2.78
CA GLY A 12 2.82 -12.15 2.85
C GLY A 12 3.06 -11.44 1.51
N ILE A 13 4.01 -10.50 1.47
CA ILE A 13 4.47 -9.82 0.25
C ILE A 13 5.88 -10.28 -0.19
N ARG A 14 6.44 -11.30 0.46
CA ARG A 14 7.79 -11.79 0.12
C ARG A 14 7.70 -13.04 -0.72
N GLY A 15 8.36 -13.02 -1.87
CA GLY A 15 8.58 -14.21 -2.67
C GLY A 15 9.67 -15.09 -2.07
N ASN A 16 9.53 -16.42 -2.19
CA ASN A 16 10.46 -17.42 -1.71
C ASN A 16 10.65 -18.49 -2.78
N GLY A 17 11.86 -19.03 -2.89
CA GLY A 17 12.15 -20.16 -3.78
C GLY A 17 11.46 -21.44 -3.31
N VAL A 18 10.92 -22.18 -4.26
CA VAL A 18 10.34 -23.50 -4.07
C VAL A 18 10.83 -24.41 -5.17
N VAL A 19 10.98 -25.70 -4.87
CA VAL A 19 11.36 -26.71 -5.86
C VAL A 19 10.29 -27.79 -5.89
N ALA A 20 9.75 -28.06 -7.08
CA ALA A 20 8.86 -29.19 -7.32
C ALA A 20 9.72 -30.41 -7.73
N GLU A 21 9.83 -31.38 -6.85
CA GLU A 21 10.60 -32.61 -7.04
C GLU A 21 9.67 -33.76 -7.33
N CYS A 22 9.70 -34.28 -8.53
CA CYS A 22 8.88 -35.42 -8.93
C CYS A 22 9.68 -36.72 -8.90
N TYR A 23 9.10 -37.74 -8.27
CA TYR A 23 9.56 -39.12 -8.28
C TYR A 23 8.50 -40.04 -8.87
N ILE A 24 8.85 -40.75 -9.94
CA ILE A 24 8.00 -41.78 -10.56
C ILE A 24 8.58 -43.14 -10.22
N SER A 25 7.79 -43.98 -9.55
CA SER A 25 8.11 -45.36 -9.18
C SER A 25 7.14 -46.35 -9.78
N ASN A 26 7.57 -47.62 -9.88
CA ASN A 26 6.70 -48.73 -10.23
C ASN A 26 5.69 -48.98 -9.12
N GLY A 27 4.46 -49.37 -9.49
CA GLY A 27 3.39 -49.69 -8.52
C GLY A 27 2.01 -49.31 -9.06
N LEU A 28 1.02 -49.47 -8.20
CA LEU A 28 -0.35 -49.05 -8.52
C LEU A 28 -0.40 -47.55 -8.84
N PRO A 29 -1.16 -47.15 -9.89
CA PRO A 29 -1.31 -45.76 -10.26
C PRO A 29 -1.75 -44.89 -9.05
N GLY A 30 -1.02 -43.83 -8.79
CA GLY A 30 -1.32 -42.87 -7.73
C GLY A 30 -0.65 -41.55 -8.01
N PHE A 31 -1.21 -40.45 -7.52
CA PHE A 31 -0.60 -39.13 -7.62
C PHE A 31 -0.72 -38.38 -6.30
N ASP A 32 0.40 -38.27 -5.59
CA ASP A 32 0.51 -37.62 -4.29
C ASP A 32 1.34 -36.34 -4.36
N ILE A 33 0.87 -35.27 -3.70
CA ILE A 33 1.59 -34.01 -3.55
C ILE A 33 1.87 -33.80 -2.05
N VAL A 34 3.15 -33.65 -1.70
CA VAL A 34 3.63 -33.49 -0.32
C VAL A 34 4.41 -32.16 -0.17
N GLY A 35 4.78 -31.76 1.05
CA GLY A 35 5.51 -30.51 1.33
C GLY A 35 4.61 -29.38 1.82
N LEU A 36 3.63 -29.69 2.70
CA LEU A 36 2.64 -28.74 3.26
C LEU A 36 1.76 -28.04 2.24
N PRO A 37 1.18 -28.77 1.25
CA PRO A 37 0.25 -28.19 0.30
C PRO A 37 -1.09 -27.80 0.96
N ASP A 38 -1.67 -26.66 0.57
CA ASP A 38 -3.06 -26.33 0.89
C ASP A 38 -4.06 -27.13 0.02
N ALA A 39 -5.34 -26.88 0.20
CA ALA A 39 -6.40 -27.56 -0.59
C ALA A 39 -6.24 -27.30 -2.09
N ALA A 40 -5.98 -26.04 -2.48
CA ALA A 40 -5.84 -25.67 -3.89
C ALA A 40 -4.66 -26.37 -4.58
N VAL A 41 -3.53 -26.51 -3.88
CA VAL A 41 -2.36 -27.26 -4.36
C VAL A 41 -2.64 -28.76 -4.43
N LYS A 42 -3.42 -29.33 -3.50
CA LYS A 42 -3.81 -30.75 -3.56
C LYS A 42 -4.72 -31.04 -4.75
N GLU A 43 -5.61 -30.11 -5.11
CA GLU A 43 -6.48 -30.20 -6.28
C GLU A 43 -5.74 -30.10 -7.61
N ALA A 44 -4.50 -29.57 -7.62
CA ALA A 44 -3.65 -29.50 -8.81
C ALA A 44 -3.50 -30.84 -9.52
N ARG A 45 -3.61 -31.97 -8.79
CA ARG A 45 -3.51 -33.33 -9.35
C ARG A 45 -4.45 -33.54 -10.55
N GLU A 46 -5.71 -33.15 -10.39
CA GLU A 46 -6.73 -33.32 -11.42
C GLU A 46 -6.52 -32.34 -12.59
N ARG A 47 -6.19 -31.07 -12.27
CA ARG A 47 -5.91 -30.05 -13.30
C ARG A 47 -4.70 -30.43 -14.15
N VAL A 48 -3.61 -30.83 -13.52
CA VAL A 48 -2.35 -31.23 -14.18
C VAL A 48 -2.56 -32.46 -15.08
N ARG A 49 -3.28 -33.48 -14.60
CA ARG A 49 -3.57 -34.68 -15.37
C ARG A 49 -4.39 -34.35 -16.62
N ALA A 50 -5.49 -33.60 -16.47
CA ALA A 50 -6.35 -33.21 -17.58
C ALA A 50 -5.60 -32.32 -18.59
N ALA A 51 -4.88 -31.32 -18.10
CA ALA A 51 -4.10 -30.39 -18.93
C ALA A 51 -3.03 -31.12 -19.75
N ALA A 52 -2.28 -32.06 -19.16
CA ALA A 52 -1.30 -32.84 -19.87
C ALA A 52 -1.94 -33.61 -21.04
N LYS A 53 -3.04 -34.33 -20.76
CA LYS A 53 -3.75 -35.10 -21.78
C LYS A 53 -4.29 -34.21 -22.90
N ASN A 54 -4.91 -33.08 -22.56
CA ASN A 54 -5.51 -32.16 -23.54
C ASN A 54 -4.44 -31.37 -24.32
N SER A 55 -3.22 -31.27 -23.77
CA SER A 55 -2.05 -30.70 -24.47
C SER A 55 -1.31 -31.72 -25.38
N GLY A 56 -1.80 -32.96 -25.48
CA GLY A 56 -1.20 -34.02 -26.31
C GLY A 56 -0.03 -34.75 -25.63
N LEU A 57 0.14 -34.59 -24.30
CA LEU A 57 1.18 -35.26 -23.53
C LEU A 57 0.65 -36.57 -22.93
N THR A 58 1.48 -37.62 -22.95
CA THR A 58 1.15 -38.89 -22.30
C THR A 58 1.44 -38.80 -20.80
N PHE A 59 0.37 -38.79 -19.98
CA PHE A 59 0.52 -38.79 -18.54
C PHE A 59 0.91 -40.17 -18.00
N PRO A 60 1.92 -40.30 -17.12
CA PRO A 60 2.37 -41.57 -16.60
C PRO A 60 1.28 -42.31 -15.82
N THR A 61 1.14 -43.64 -16.03
CA THR A 61 0.22 -44.53 -15.32
C THR A 61 0.84 -45.20 -14.10
N SER A 62 2.00 -44.72 -13.66
CA SER A 62 2.78 -45.21 -12.51
C SER A 62 2.42 -44.47 -11.23
N ARG A 63 3.06 -44.83 -10.10
CA ARG A 63 2.94 -44.07 -8.88
C ARG A 63 3.82 -42.80 -8.93
N ILE A 64 3.19 -41.64 -8.80
CA ILE A 64 3.80 -40.33 -8.89
C ILE A 64 3.77 -39.67 -7.50
N THR A 65 4.91 -39.20 -7.02
CA THR A 65 5.00 -38.37 -5.82
C THR A 65 5.69 -37.07 -6.19
N VAL A 66 5.04 -35.93 -5.94
CA VAL A 66 5.66 -34.59 -6.09
C VAL A 66 5.83 -33.97 -4.72
N ASN A 67 7.08 -33.66 -4.38
CA ASN A 67 7.44 -32.93 -3.16
C ASN A 67 7.68 -31.47 -3.49
N LEU A 68 7.03 -30.56 -2.75
CA LEU A 68 7.27 -29.11 -2.83
C LEU A 68 8.20 -28.69 -1.71
N ALA A 69 9.49 -28.61 -1.99
CA ALA A 69 10.53 -28.20 -1.04
C ALA A 69 10.70 -26.66 -0.97
N PRO A 70 11.05 -26.10 0.21
CA PRO A 70 11.32 -26.72 1.50
C PRO A 70 10.03 -27.03 2.30
N ALA A 71 10.06 -28.07 3.13
CA ALA A 71 8.88 -28.54 3.85
C ALA A 71 8.40 -27.62 4.98
N ASN A 72 9.23 -26.66 5.43
CA ASN A 72 8.88 -25.70 6.48
C ASN A 72 8.03 -24.52 5.99
N LEU A 73 7.84 -24.36 4.67
CA LEU A 73 7.00 -23.33 4.08
C LEU A 73 5.65 -23.93 3.65
N LYS A 74 4.55 -23.30 4.06
CA LYS A 74 3.22 -23.65 3.55
C LYS A 74 3.08 -23.21 2.10
N LYS A 75 2.67 -24.11 1.22
CA LYS A 75 2.40 -23.81 -0.19
C LYS A 75 0.91 -23.59 -0.37
N ALA A 76 0.55 -22.40 -0.81
CA ALA A 76 -0.83 -21.99 -1.01
C ALA A 76 -1.01 -21.35 -2.39
N GLY A 77 -2.11 -21.69 -3.05
CA GLY A 77 -2.46 -21.11 -4.36
C GLY A 77 -2.19 -22.02 -5.54
N THR A 78 -2.74 -21.63 -6.69
CA THR A 78 -2.76 -22.43 -7.92
C THR A 78 -1.53 -22.27 -8.82
N HIS A 79 -0.65 -21.31 -8.51
CA HIS A 79 0.56 -21.02 -9.30
C HIS A 79 1.59 -22.16 -9.33
N TYR A 80 1.40 -23.19 -8.52
CA TYR A 80 2.23 -24.40 -8.53
C TYR A 80 1.82 -25.43 -9.59
N ASP A 81 0.68 -25.26 -10.25
CA ASP A 81 0.19 -26.22 -11.24
C ASP A 81 1.21 -26.46 -12.36
N LEU A 82 1.75 -25.37 -12.92
CA LEU A 82 2.71 -25.46 -14.01
C LEU A 82 4.01 -26.17 -13.63
N PRO A 83 4.72 -25.80 -12.53
CA PRO A 83 5.93 -26.52 -12.13
C PRO A 83 5.67 -27.97 -11.73
N ILE A 84 4.51 -28.31 -11.15
CA ILE A 84 4.10 -29.68 -10.88
C ILE A 84 3.98 -30.44 -12.19
N LEU A 85 3.24 -29.90 -13.18
CA LEU A 85 3.06 -30.50 -14.50
C LEU A 85 4.43 -30.78 -15.16
N LEU A 86 5.30 -29.76 -15.21
CA LEU A 86 6.61 -29.87 -15.83
C LEU A 86 7.51 -30.88 -15.12
N SER A 87 7.47 -30.94 -13.78
CA SER A 87 8.27 -31.92 -13.03
C SER A 87 7.86 -33.35 -13.34
N VAL A 88 6.55 -33.62 -13.49
CA VAL A 88 6.00 -34.92 -13.86
C VAL A 88 6.36 -35.28 -15.30
N MET A 89 6.12 -34.36 -16.26
CA MET A 89 6.38 -34.61 -17.68
C MET A 89 7.88 -34.77 -17.98
N ALA A 90 8.74 -34.00 -17.34
CA ALA A 90 10.19 -34.13 -17.47
C ALA A 90 10.73 -35.42 -16.79
N ALA A 91 10.13 -35.85 -15.67
CA ALA A 91 10.46 -37.14 -15.07
C ALA A 91 10.00 -38.33 -15.92
N ALA A 92 8.88 -38.18 -16.66
CA ALA A 92 8.38 -39.18 -17.61
C ALA A 92 9.17 -39.21 -18.95
N GLY A 93 10.03 -38.22 -19.20
CA GLY A 93 10.79 -38.10 -20.46
C GLY A 93 10.03 -37.49 -21.63
N SER A 94 8.79 -37.02 -21.41
CA SER A 94 7.94 -36.37 -22.43
C SER A 94 8.31 -34.92 -22.69
N VAL A 95 9.05 -34.30 -21.78
CA VAL A 95 9.54 -32.93 -21.87
C VAL A 95 11.02 -32.89 -21.52
N ARG A 96 11.79 -32.12 -22.26
CA ARG A 96 13.21 -31.89 -21.95
C ARG A 96 13.33 -31.27 -20.55
N ARG A 97 14.28 -31.75 -19.74
CA ARG A 97 14.52 -31.23 -18.39
C ARG A 97 14.82 -29.73 -18.44
N PRO A 98 14.06 -28.89 -17.73
CA PRO A 98 14.33 -27.48 -17.64
C PRO A 98 15.71 -27.20 -17.03
N ARG A 99 16.31 -26.08 -17.41
CA ARG A 99 17.59 -25.64 -16.83
C ARG A 99 17.41 -25.30 -15.34
N SER A 100 18.41 -25.56 -14.52
CA SER A 100 18.40 -25.22 -13.08
C SER A 100 18.35 -23.72 -12.81
N THR A 101 18.59 -22.87 -13.82
CA THR A 101 18.49 -21.41 -13.78
C THR A 101 17.13 -20.91 -14.28
N SER A 102 16.17 -21.80 -14.56
CA SER A 102 14.82 -21.46 -15.00
C SER A 102 13.82 -21.71 -13.88
N ALA A 103 12.83 -20.83 -13.75
CA ALA A 103 11.69 -21.00 -12.83
C ALA A 103 10.36 -20.82 -13.56
N PHE A 104 9.32 -21.50 -13.08
CA PHE A 104 8.01 -21.61 -13.72
C PHE A 104 6.92 -21.29 -12.73
N ILE A 105 5.95 -20.44 -13.12
CA ILE A 105 4.83 -20.00 -12.31
C ILE A 105 3.59 -20.03 -13.21
N GLY A 106 2.47 -20.57 -12.74
CA GLY A 106 1.21 -20.45 -13.47
C GLY A 106 0.15 -21.46 -13.00
N GLU A 107 -1.08 -21.04 -13.05
CA GLU A 107 -2.24 -21.94 -12.96
C GLU A 107 -2.50 -22.56 -14.32
N VAL A 108 -2.86 -23.83 -14.33
CA VAL A 108 -3.16 -24.56 -15.57
C VAL A 108 -4.64 -24.92 -15.61
N SER A 109 -5.35 -24.50 -16.68
CA SER A 109 -6.73 -24.93 -16.92
C SER A 109 -6.78 -26.40 -17.36
N LEU A 110 -7.96 -27.01 -17.29
CA LEU A 110 -8.15 -28.40 -17.76
C LEU A 110 -7.80 -28.57 -19.24
N GLU A 111 -7.91 -27.51 -20.05
CA GLU A 111 -7.58 -27.51 -21.49
C GLU A 111 -6.08 -27.28 -21.76
N GLY A 112 -5.30 -26.97 -20.72
CA GLY A 112 -3.86 -26.68 -20.84
C GLY A 112 -3.53 -25.22 -21.09
N THR A 113 -4.49 -24.29 -21.00
CA THR A 113 -4.24 -22.85 -21.06
C THR A 113 -3.65 -22.37 -19.72
N LEU A 114 -2.68 -21.46 -19.75
CA LEU A 114 -2.18 -20.81 -18.54
C LEU A 114 -3.07 -19.63 -18.16
N ARG A 115 -3.48 -19.61 -16.90
CA ARG A 115 -4.27 -18.54 -16.32
C ARG A 115 -3.42 -17.62 -15.45
N PRO A 116 -3.75 -16.31 -15.41
CA PRO A 116 -3.03 -15.36 -14.57
C PRO A 116 -3.13 -15.73 -13.08
N VAL A 117 -2.07 -15.41 -12.34
CA VAL A 117 -1.98 -15.66 -10.91
C VAL A 117 -1.61 -14.38 -10.16
N SER A 118 -2.00 -14.30 -8.89
CA SER A 118 -1.67 -13.16 -8.04
C SER A 118 -0.26 -13.27 -7.48
N GLY A 119 0.40 -12.12 -7.27
CA GLY A 119 1.68 -12.05 -6.57
C GLY A 119 2.89 -12.38 -7.44
N VAL A 120 2.80 -12.19 -8.74
CA VAL A 120 3.93 -12.48 -9.65
C VAL A 120 5.09 -11.52 -9.43
N LEU A 121 4.83 -10.24 -9.10
CA LEU A 121 5.91 -9.28 -8.84
C LEU A 121 6.81 -9.69 -7.65
N PRO A 122 6.30 -9.98 -6.44
CA PRO A 122 7.15 -10.49 -5.36
C PRO A 122 7.86 -11.80 -5.70
N MET A 123 7.25 -12.68 -6.50
CA MET A 123 7.89 -13.90 -6.98
C MET A 123 9.03 -13.58 -7.97
N ALA A 124 8.83 -12.65 -8.91
CA ALA A 124 9.86 -12.23 -9.85
C ALA A 124 11.05 -11.54 -9.16
N LEU A 125 10.78 -10.72 -8.13
CA LEU A 125 11.82 -10.13 -7.28
C LEU A 125 12.63 -11.21 -6.51
N ALA A 126 11.96 -12.29 -6.07
CA ALA A 126 12.64 -13.43 -5.47
C ALA A 126 13.47 -14.19 -6.52
N ALA A 127 12.96 -14.38 -7.72
CA ALA A 127 13.71 -15.00 -8.82
C ALA A 127 15.04 -14.27 -9.08
N LYS A 128 15.01 -12.93 -9.10
CA LYS A 128 16.22 -12.11 -9.21
C LYS A 128 17.22 -12.37 -8.07
N ARG A 129 16.75 -12.39 -6.82
CA ARG A 129 17.60 -12.65 -5.64
C ARG A 129 18.23 -14.05 -5.65
N GLU A 130 17.51 -15.03 -6.19
CA GLU A 130 17.97 -16.43 -6.29
C GLU A 130 18.78 -16.73 -7.54
N GLY A 131 19.11 -15.72 -8.35
CA GLY A 131 19.92 -15.87 -9.56
C GLY A 131 19.24 -16.67 -10.67
N ILE A 132 17.91 -16.66 -10.72
CA ILE A 132 17.14 -17.23 -11.84
C ILE A 132 17.39 -16.38 -13.08
N GLN A 133 17.73 -17.03 -14.19
CA GLN A 133 18.03 -16.37 -15.46
C GLN A 133 16.80 -16.29 -16.38
N ALA A 134 15.89 -17.28 -16.30
CA ALA A 134 14.69 -17.34 -17.11
C ALA A 134 13.46 -17.61 -16.26
N LEU A 135 12.45 -16.76 -16.37
CA LEU A 135 11.21 -16.86 -15.63
C LEU A 135 10.04 -17.02 -16.61
N PHE A 136 9.32 -18.15 -16.50
CA PHE A 136 8.17 -18.49 -17.33
C PHE A 136 6.88 -18.25 -16.53
N VAL A 137 6.01 -17.38 -17.04
CA VAL A 137 4.78 -16.95 -16.37
C VAL A 137 3.61 -16.93 -17.37
N PRO A 138 2.34 -16.91 -16.92
CA PRO A 138 1.23 -16.65 -17.82
C PRO A 138 1.42 -15.34 -18.59
N GLU A 139 1.00 -15.27 -19.85
CA GLU A 139 1.17 -14.09 -20.72
C GLU A 139 0.64 -12.82 -20.07
N GLU A 140 -0.49 -12.89 -19.37
CA GLU A 140 -1.10 -11.76 -18.68
C GLU A 140 -0.27 -11.22 -17.50
N ASN A 141 0.59 -12.05 -16.91
CA ASN A 141 1.50 -11.66 -15.83
C ASN A 141 2.89 -11.22 -16.33
N ALA A 142 3.18 -11.39 -17.62
CA ALA A 142 4.54 -11.18 -18.12
C ALA A 142 5.01 -9.73 -17.93
N ALA A 143 4.16 -8.74 -18.21
CA ALA A 143 4.49 -7.33 -18.00
C ALA A 143 4.85 -7.03 -16.53
N GLU A 144 4.09 -7.57 -15.58
CA GLU A 144 4.33 -7.47 -14.15
C GLU A 144 5.68 -8.08 -13.75
N ALA A 145 5.98 -9.28 -14.27
CA ALA A 145 7.23 -9.98 -13.97
C ALA A 145 8.48 -9.22 -14.45
N THR A 146 8.40 -8.48 -15.57
CA THR A 146 9.53 -7.68 -16.09
C THR A 146 9.97 -6.55 -15.16
N LEU A 147 9.11 -6.09 -14.26
CA LEU A 147 9.42 -5.02 -13.30
C LEU A 147 10.56 -5.40 -12.34
N ALA A 148 10.81 -6.68 -12.13
CA ALA A 148 11.93 -7.15 -11.30
C ALA A 148 13.31 -6.80 -11.88
N ARG A 149 13.40 -6.51 -13.20
CA ARG A 149 14.66 -6.15 -13.89
C ARG A 149 15.79 -7.12 -13.55
N GLY A 150 15.55 -8.40 -13.73
CA GLY A 150 16.51 -9.46 -13.42
C GLY A 150 16.47 -10.60 -14.42
N PRO A 151 15.60 -11.60 -14.25
CA PRO A 151 15.46 -12.72 -15.16
C PRO A 151 14.89 -12.29 -16.52
N ALA A 152 15.26 -12.99 -17.59
CA ALA A 152 14.53 -12.93 -18.87
C ALA A 152 13.12 -13.52 -18.65
N VAL A 153 12.08 -12.77 -19.00
CA VAL A 153 10.69 -13.16 -18.76
C VAL A 153 10.07 -13.68 -20.04
N TYR A 154 9.39 -14.82 -19.94
CA TYR A 154 8.67 -15.44 -21.04
C TYR A 154 7.18 -15.55 -20.69
N GLY A 155 6.33 -14.81 -21.39
CA GLY A 155 4.88 -14.91 -21.29
C GLY A 155 4.38 -16.11 -22.08
N ILE A 156 3.68 -17.04 -21.42
CA ILE A 156 3.23 -18.31 -21.99
C ILE A 156 1.71 -18.37 -21.96
N ARG A 157 1.09 -18.77 -23.09
CA ARG A 157 -0.36 -18.89 -23.23
C ARG A 157 -0.89 -20.25 -22.81
N ASN A 158 -0.12 -21.31 -23.13
CA ASN A 158 -0.56 -22.68 -22.89
C ASN A 158 0.62 -23.65 -22.75
N VAL A 159 0.31 -24.83 -22.19
CA VAL A 159 1.31 -25.89 -21.94
C VAL A 159 1.96 -26.37 -23.24
N ARG A 160 1.22 -26.47 -24.35
CA ARG A 160 1.75 -26.94 -25.63
C ARG A 160 2.86 -26.02 -26.17
N GLU A 161 2.62 -24.71 -26.13
CA GLU A 161 3.61 -23.69 -26.52
C GLU A 161 4.89 -23.82 -25.70
N LEU A 162 4.75 -23.91 -24.36
CA LEU A 162 5.89 -24.04 -23.46
C LEU A 162 6.69 -25.33 -23.73
N VAL A 163 6.00 -26.46 -23.89
CA VAL A 163 6.66 -27.76 -24.14
C VAL A 163 7.39 -27.75 -25.48
N ALA A 164 6.79 -27.24 -26.54
CA ALA A 164 7.46 -27.08 -27.85
C ALA A 164 8.72 -26.21 -27.74
N GLY A 165 8.65 -25.12 -26.97
CA GLY A 165 9.80 -24.25 -26.71
C GLY A 165 10.91 -24.94 -25.90
N LEU A 166 10.54 -25.67 -24.82
CA LEU A 166 11.51 -26.39 -24.00
C LEU A 166 12.19 -27.54 -24.76
N ASN A 167 11.45 -28.21 -25.65
CA ASN A 167 11.97 -29.26 -26.50
C ASN A 167 12.85 -28.71 -27.65
N GLY A 168 12.79 -27.43 -27.94
CA GLY A 168 13.55 -26.78 -29.02
C GLY A 168 12.85 -26.85 -30.39
N GLU A 169 11.56 -27.16 -30.43
CA GLU A 169 10.74 -27.22 -31.64
C GLU A 169 10.33 -25.80 -32.11
N THR A 170 10.18 -24.87 -31.14
CA THR A 170 9.83 -23.46 -31.38
C THR A 170 10.72 -22.54 -30.54
N THR A 171 10.89 -21.29 -30.98
CA THR A 171 11.60 -20.25 -30.20
C THR A 171 10.58 -19.46 -29.38
N LEU A 172 10.72 -19.50 -28.06
CA LEU A 172 9.94 -18.65 -27.17
C LEU A 172 10.49 -17.22 -27.21
N GLN A 173 9.59 -16.25 -27.29
CA GLN A 173 9.98 -14.83 -27.32
C GLN A 173 10.07 -14.27 -25.92
N GLU A 174 11.15 -13.56 -25.62
CA GLU A 174 11.30 -12.82 -24.39
C GLU A 174 10.35 -11.63 -24.38
N THR A 175 9.67 -11.44 -23.25
CA THR A 175 8.78 -10.30 -23.05
C THR A 175 9.63 -9.04 -22.84
N PRO A 176 9.46 -7.98 -23.64
CA PRO A 176 10.22 -6.75 -23.46
C PRO A 176 9.92 -6.12 -22.11
N PRO A 177 10.90 -5.44 -21.48
CA PRO A 177 10.71 -4.74 -20.23
C PRO A 177 9.57 -3.72 -20.34
N TRP A 178 8.64 -3.77 -19.38
CA TRP A 178 7.57 -2.79 -19.32
C TRP A 178 8.14 -1.41 -18.94
N MET A 179 7.65 -0.38 -19.61
CA MET A 179 8.03 1.01 -19.36
C MET A 179 6.78 1.84 -19.00
N PRO A 180 6.87 2.71 -17.96
CA PRO A 180 5.75 3.55 -17.58
C PRO A 180 5.37 4.49 -18.74
N ARG A 181 4.10 4.48 -19.09
CA ARG A 181 3.51 5.46 -20.00
C ARG A 181 2.91 6.58 -19.19
N ARG A 182 3.09 7.83 -19.59
CA ARG A 182 2.38 8.95 -18.97
C ARG A 182 0.89 8.71 -19.16
N SER A 183 0.18 8.47 -18.07
CA SER A 183 -1.27 8.34 -18.11
C SER A 183 -1.87 9.73 -18.35
N ALA A 184 -2.74 9.81 -19.35
CA ALA A 184 -3.47 11.05 -19.67
C ALA A 184 -4.70 11.28 -18.77
N GLU A 185 -4.93 10.43 -17.77
CA GLU A 185 -6.07 10.62 -16.85
C GLU A 185 -5.90 11.90 -16.04
N GLN A 186 -6.87 12.80 -16.18
CA GLN A 186 -6.95 14.02 -15.39
C GLN A 186 -7.20 13.66 -13.93
N GLN A 187 -6.30 14.09 -13.06
CA GLN A 187 -6.53 14.02 -11.62
C GLN A 187 -7.44 15.16 -11.17
N PRO A 188 -8.24 14.97 -10.10
CA PRO A 188 -8.94 16.07 -9.44
C PRO A 188 -7.93 17.15 -9.02
N ASP A 189 -8.19 18.41 -9.35
CA ASP A 189 -7.28 19.53 -9.15
C ASP A 189 -7.80 20.47 -8.03
N PHE A 190 -6.89 21.06 -7.25
CA PHE A 190 -7.23 22.05 -6.21
C PHE A 190 -7.89 23.31 -6.80
N LYS A 191 -7.62 23.65 -8.06
CA LYS A 191 -8.30 24.77 -8.76
C LYS A 191 -9.83 24.61 -8.84
N ASP A 192 -10.34 23.37 -8.75
CA ASP A 192 -11.79 23.11 -8.75
C ASP A 192 -12.45 23.43 -7.39
N VAL A 193 -11.66 23.73 -6.36
CA VAL A 193 -12.13 24.08 -5.03
C VAL A 193 -12.07 25.58 -4.86
N LEU A 194 -13.23 26.21 -4.83
CA LEU A 194 -13.33 27.66 -4.63
C LEU A 194 -13.28 28.00 -3.15
N GLY A 195 -12.54 29.03 -2.77
CA GLY A 195 -12.33 29.41 -1.39
C GLY A 195 -11.53 28.39 -0.59
N GLN A 196 -11.75 28.34 0.73
CA GLN A 196 -11.13 27.36 1.66
C GLN A 196 -9.58 27.48 1.73
N GLU A 197 -9.01 28.69 1.55
CA GLU A 197 -7.56 28.88 1.43
C GLU A 197 -6.80 28.39 2.68
N ASN A 198 -7.36 28.57 3.88
CA ASN A 198 -6.76 28.07 5.11
C ASN A 198 -6.69 26.53 5.15
N VAL A 199 -7.72 25.87 4.59
CA VAL A 199 -7.73 24.39 4.53
C VAL A 199 -6.76 23.89 3.47
N LYS A 200 -6.70 24.54 2.30
CA LYS A 200 -5.71 24.25 1.27
C LYS A 200 -4.29 24.40 1.80
N ARG A 201 -4.01 25.49 2.55
CA ARG A 201 -2.73 25.71 3.21
C ARG A 201 -2.40 24.60 4.21
N ALA A 202 -3.35 24.21 5.06
CA ALA A 202 -3.16 23.10 5.99
C ALA A 202 -2.84 21.77 5.27
N LEU A 203 -3.50 21.51 4.14
CA LEU A 203 -3.25 20.32 3.30
C LEU A 203 -1.90 20.41 2.58
N GLU A 204 -1.47 21.60 2.16
CA GLU A 204 -0.13 21.83 1.61
C GLU A 204 0.96 21.51 2.64
N VAL A 205 0.83 22.05 3.86
CA VAL A 205 1.75 21.75 4.97
C VAL A 205 1.76 20.26 5.28
N ALA A 206 0.57 19.64 5.33
CA ALA A 206 0.44 18.22 5.56
C ALA A 206 1.12 17.38 4.46
N ALA A 207 0.95 17.73 3.19
CA ALA A 207 1.60 17.06 2.06
C ALA A 207 3.12 17.21 2.11
N ALA A 208 3.60 18.42 2.43
CA ALA A 208 5.02 18.72 2.52
C ALA A 208 5.72 17.94 3.65
N GLY A 209 5.09 17.77 4.81
CA GLY A 209 5.67 17.08 5.97
C GLY A 209 5.23 15.62 6.13
N SER A 210 4.27 15.15 5.37
CA SER A 210 3.56 13.86 5.59
C SER A 210 2.81 13.80 6.93
N HIS A 211 2.20 14.93 7.33
CA HIS A 211 1.48 15.07 8.57
C HIS A 211 0.07 14.48 8.50
N ASN A 212 -0.37 13.86 9.58
CA ASN A 212 -1.75 13.39 9.71
C ASN A 212 -2.71 14.55 9.97
N VAL A 213 -3.88 14.53 9.31
CA VAL A 213 -4.83 15.64 9.30
C VAL A 213 -6.20 15.22 9.79
N LEU A 214 -6.86 16.10 10.55
CA LEU A 214 -8.28 16.01 10.88
C LEU A 214 -9.00 17.26 10.37
N LEU A 215 -9.97 17.06 9.49
CA LEU A 215 -10.86 18.07 8.96
C LEU A 215 -12.18 18.07 9.74
N ILE A 216 -12.55 19.20 10.35
CA ILE A 216 -13.80 19.34 11.12
C ILE A 216 -14.66 20.41 10.46
N GLY A 217 -15.91 20.11 10.15
CA GLY A 217 -16.79 21.11 9.56
C GLY A 217 -18.20 20.58 9.31
N PRO A 218 -19.16 21.46 9.00
CA PRO A 218 -20.53 21.07 8.77
C PRO A 218 -20.69 20.15 7.54
N PRO A 219 -21.83 19.45 7.40
CA PRO A 219 -22.14 18.72 6.19
C PRO A 219 -22.11 19.62 4.96
N GLY A 220 -21.56 19.13 3.84
CA GLY A 220 -21.46 19.91 2.60
C GLY A 220 -20.33 20.93 2.55
N SER A 221 -19.47 21.05 3.57
CA SER A 221 -18.34 22.00 3.56
C SER A 221 -17.17 21.59 2.64
N GLY A 222 -17.25 20.47 1.94
CA GLY A 222 -16.21 20.08 0.96
C GLY A 222 -15.08 19.22 1.50
N LYS A 223 -15.11 18.74 2.76
CA LYS A 223 -14.06 17.93 3.42
C LYS A 223 -13.59 16.75 2.55
N SER A 224 -14.53 15.91 2.11
CA SER A 224 -14.23 14.73 1.29
C SER A 224 -13.72 15.12 -0.12
N MET A 225 -14.18 16.26 -0.67
CA MET A 225 -13.76 16.80 -1.94
C MET A 225 -12.28 17.27 -1.88
N LEU A 226 -11.91 17.99 -0.83
CA LEU A 226 -10.54 18.43 -0.56
C LEU A 226 -9.60 17.24 -0.35
N SER A 227 -10.02 16.26 0.48
CA SER A 227 -9.22 15.07 0.76
C SER A 227 -8.92 14.25 -0.50
N LYS A 228 -9.87 14.09 -1.42
CA LYS A 228 -9.69 13.37 -2.69
C LYS A 228 -8.70 14.06 -3.64
N ARG A 229 -8.43 15.35 -3.45
CA ARG A 229 -7.47 16.12 -4.24
C ARG A 229 -6.06 16.09 -3.66
N LEU A 230 -5.90 15.67 -2.40
CA LEU A 230 -4.60 15.61 -1.74
C LEU A 230 -3.53 14.82 -2.54
N PRO A 231 -3.84 13.68 -3.18
CA PRO A 231 -2.85 12.97 -3.99
C PRO A 231 -2.24 13.81 -5.13
N SER A 232 -2.97 14.82 -5.64
CA SER A 232 -2.48 15.68 -6.74
C SER A 232 -1.37 16.65 -6.33
N ILE A 233 -1.19 16.89 -5.03
CA ILE A 233 -0.13 17.77 -4.49
C ILE A 233 0.96 16.97 -3.76
N LEU A 234 0.82 15.66 -3.61
CA LEU A 234 1.87 14.82 -3.04
C LEU A 234 3.04 14.66 -4.02
N PRO A 235 4.29 14.52 -3.51
CA PRO A 235 5.43 14.19 -4.36
C PRO A 235 5.21 12.89 -5.13
N ASP A 236 5.76 12.80 -6.33
CA ASP A 236 5.70 11.56 -7.10
C ASP A 236 6.42 10.42 -6.36
N MET A 237 5.98 9.20 -6.58
CA MET A 237 6.65 8.02 -6.02
C MET A 237 7.97 7.77 -6.74
N THR A 238 9.00 7.39 -5.99
CA THR A 238 10.22 6.84 -6.59
C THR A 238 9.92 5.47 -7.22
N TRP A 239 10.87 4.96 -7.99
CA TRP A 239 10.75 3.61 -8.57
C TRP A 239 10.61 2.55 -7.47
N GLU A 240 11.39 2.68 -6.40
CA GLU A 240 11.41 1.79 -5.25
C GLU A 240 10.08 1.84 -4.50
N GLU A 241 9.54 3.04 -4.22
CA GLU A 241 8.22 3.22 -3.61
C GLU A 241 7.13 2.59 -4.49
N SER A 242 7.19 2.80 -5.80
CA SER A 242 6.24 2.22 -6.75
C SER A 242 6.29 0.69 -6.75
N LEU A 243 7.48 0.09 -6.63
CA LEU A 243 7.64 -1.36 -6.51
C LEU A 243 7.09 -1.88 -5.18
N GLU A 244 7.36 -1.20 -4.05
CA GLU A 244 6.81 -1.59 -2.74
C GLU A 244 5.28 -1.62 -2.74
N VAL A 245 4.67 -0.55 -3.25
CA VAL A 245 3.21 -0.47 -3.38
C VAL A 245 2.70 -1.56 -4.31
N SER A 246 3.34 -1.73 -5.47
CA SER A 246 2.90 -2.72 -6.47
C SER A 246 3.00 -4.15 -5.98
N GLN A 247 3.93 -4.49 -5.08
CA GLN A 247 3.98 -5.82 -4.45
C GLN A 247 2.71 -6.11 -3.64
N ILE A 248 2.18 -5.11 -2.91
CA ILE A 248 0.93 -5.26 -2.15
C ILE A 248 -0.23 -5.48 -3.12
N TYR A 249 -0.33 -4.66 -4.17
CA TYR A 249 -1.38 -4.74 -5.18
C TYR A 249 -1.30 -6.03 -6.00
N SER A 250 -0.10 -6.53 -6.28
CA SER A 250 0.17 -7.81 -6.92
C SER A 250 -0.42 -8.99 -6.12
N VAL A 251 -0.11 -9.06 -4.81
CA VAL A 251 -0.64 -10.10 -3.91
C VAL A 251 -2.16 -10.04 -3.80
N MET A 252 -2.75 -8.85 -3.92
CA MET A 252 -4.20 -8.66 -3.96
C MET A 252 -4.82 -9.01 -5.32
N GLY A 253 -4.01 -9.26 -6.37
CA GLY A 253 -4.50 -9.51 -7.72
C GLY A 253 -5.12 -8.28 -8.39
N MET A 254 -4.66 -7.09 -8.03
CA MET A 254 -5.21 -5.80 -8.50
C MET A 254 -4.40 -5.16 -9.62
N LEU A 255 -3.24 -5.74 -9.97
CA LEU A 255 -2.47 -5.30 -11.12
C LEU A 255 -3.06 -5.87 -12.41
N THR A 256 -2.95 -5.11 -13.50
CA THR A 256 -3.43 -5.53 -14.83
C THR A 256 -2.27 -5.55 -15.82
N PRO A 257 -2.38 -6.28 -16.95
CA PRO A 257 -1.34 -6.26 -17.99
C PRO A 257 -1.06 -4.86 -18.56
N LYS A 258 -2.05 -3.96 -18.53
CA LYS A 258 -1.89 -2.57 -18.99
C LYS A 258 -1.22 -1.69 -17.94
N GLU A 259 -1.52 -1.94 -16.68
CA GLU A 259 -1.02 -1.20 -15.51
C GLU A 259 -0.40 -2.17 -14.50
N PRO A 260 0.77 -2.73 -14.80
CA PRO A 260 1.45 -3.70 -13.93
C PRO A 260 2.20 -3.02 -12.78
N LEU A 261 2.37 -1.68 -12.82
CA LEU A 261 3.04 -0.87 -11.81
C LEU A 261 2.10 0.23 -11.31
N VAL A 262 1.96 0.35 -10.00
CA VAL A 262 1.27 1.48 -9.38
C VAL A 262 2.22 2.69 -9.40
N THR A 263 1.92 3.68 -10.25
CA THR A 263 2.75 4.87 -10.44
C THR A 263 2.24 6.09 -9.68
N ARG A 264 1.02 6.03 -9.13
CA ARG A 264 0.39 7.12 -8.37
C ARG A 264 0.24 6.71 -6.91
N ARG A 265 0.39 7.68 -6.01
CA ARG A 265 0.17 7.43 -4.59
C ARG A 265 -1.26 6.96 -4.34
N PRO A 266 -1.45 5.80 -3.68
CA PRO A 266 -2.78 5.28 -3.40
C PRO A 266 -3.62 6.24 -2.56
N PHE A 267 -4.91 6.34 -2.87
CA PHE A 267 -5.91 6.98 -2.03
C PHE A 267 -6.96 5.94 -1.65
N ARG A 268 -6.97 5.54 -0.38
CA ARG A 268 -7.91 4.54 0.14
C ARG A 268 -8.92 5.20 1.05
N SER A 269 -10.19 4.92 0.80
CA SER A 269 -11.30 5.52 1.55
C SER A 269 -12.31 4.44 1.93
N PRO A 270 -12.00 3.62 2.95
CA PRO A 270 -12.93 2.61 3.43
C PRO A 270 -14.15 3.24 4.07
N HIS A 271 -15.30 2.59 3.89
CA HIS A 271 -16.53 2.99 4.55
C HIS A 271 -16.45 2.70 6.06
N HIS A 272 -17.11 3.49 6.91
CA HIS A 272 -17.06 3.34 8.38
C HIS A 272 -17.60 1.99 8.90
N THR A 273 -18.36 1.25 8.08
CA THR A 273 -18.82 -0.12 8.40
C THR A 273 -17.81 -1.21 8.14
N ILE A 274 -16.59 -0.86 7.69
CA ILE A 274 -15.54 -1.85 7.39
C ILE A 274 -15.24 -2.73 8.60
N SER A 275 -15.02 -4.01 8.36
CA SER A 275 -14.59 -4.94 9.41
C SER A 275 -13.11 -4.73 9.78
N ASN A 276 -12.72 -5.15 10.98
CA ASN A 276 -11.33 -5.12 11.43
C ASN A 276 -10.39 -5.86 10.45
N ALA A 277 -10.85 -7.00 9.92
CA ALA A 277 -10.09 -7.77 8.93
C ALA A 277 -10.01 -7.05 7.56
N GLY A 278 -11.02 -6.30 7.19
CA GLY A 278 -10.98 -5.46 5.98
C GLY A 278 -10.00 -4.30 6.12
N LEU A 279 -9.98 -3.66 7.30
CA LEU A 279 -9.10 -2.51 7.53
C LEU A 279 -7.64 -2.92 7.71
N ALA A 280 -7.33 -3.81 8.65
CA ALA A 280 -5.95 -4.20 8.95
C ALA A 280 -5.44 -5.39 8.14
N GLY A 281 -6.34 -6.15 7.56
CA GLY A 281 -6.02 -7.40 6.89
C GLY A 281 -6.32 -8.64 7.74
N GLY A 282 -6.33 -9.80 7.14
CA GLY A 282 -6.67 -11.04 7.83
C GLY A 282 -7.08 -12.17 6.89
N GLY A 283 -7.88 -13.08 7.42
CA GLY A 283 -8.34 -14.27 6.72
C GLY A 283 -7.53 -15.52 7.09
N THR A 284 -7.96 -16.68 6.56
CA THR A 284 -7.28 -17.98 6.76
C THR A 284 -5.89 -17.99 6.15
N ASN A 285 -5.76 -17.41 4.96
CA ASN A 285 -4.50 -17.01 4.34
C ASN A 285 -4.41 -15.49 4.49
N PRO A 286 -3.56 -14.98 5.39
CA PRO A 286 -3.50 -13.54 5.68
C PRO A 286 -3.31 -12.72 4.41
N ARG A 287 -4.20 -11.75 4.19
CA ARG A 287 -4.11 -10.78 3.08
C ARG A 287 -3.99 -9.37 3.66
N PRO A 288 -3.33 -8.44 2.95
CA PRO A 288 -3.27 -7.05 3.37
C PRO A 288 -4.66 -6.41 3.37
N GLY A 289 -4.90 -5.49 4.31
CA GLY A 289 -6.12 -4.68 4.39
C GLY A 289 -5.94 -3.29 3.80
N GLU A 290 -6.96 -2.43 3.96
CA GLU A 290 -6.97 -1.06 3.44
C GLU A 290 -5.79 -0.22 3.97
N ILE A 291 -5.35 -0.46 5.21
CA ILE A 291 -4.17 0.19 5.80
C ILE A 291 -2.92 -0.08 4.96
N SER A 292 -2.66 -1.34 4.61
CA SER A 292 -1.51 -1.70 3.78
C SER A 292 -1.71 -1.30 2.32
N MET A 293 -2.95 -1.30 1.82
CA MET A 293 -3.28 -0.81 0.48
C MET A 293 -3.07 0.70 0.33
N ALA A 294 -3.06 1.44 1.44
CA ALA A 294 -2.75 2.87 1.47
C ALA A 294 -1.24 3.17 1.58
N HIS A 295 -0.39 2.14 1.59
CA HIS A 295 1.07 2.30 1.73
C HIS A 295 1.64 3.31 0.74
N LYS A 296 2.52 4.22 1.21
CA LYS A 296 3.09 5.37 0.46
C LYS A 296 2.05 6.33 -0.13
N GLY A 297 0.82 6.27 0.36
CA GLY A 297 -0.30 7.09 -0.08
C GLY A 297 -1.11 7.69 1.06
N VAL A 298 -2.41 7.79 0.87
CA VAL A 298 -3.36 8.39 1.80
C VAL A 298 -4.41 7.37 2.23
N LEU A 299 -4.63 7.26 3.52
CA LEU A 299 -5.79 6.59 4.09
C LEU A 299 -6.77 7.67 4.58
N PHE A 300 -7.92 7.76 3.92
CA PHE A 300 -8.97 8.71 4.24
C PHE A 300 -10.09 8.04 5.02
N LEU A 301 -10.36 8.51 6.24
CA LEU A 301 -11.46 8.06 7.08
C LEU A 301 -12.50 9.18 7.17
N ASP A 302 -13.58 9.06 6.39
CA ASP A 302 -14.71 9.98 6.47
C ASP A 302 -15.63 9.59 7.62
N GLU A 303 -16.33 10.56 8.22
CA GLU A 303 -17.22 10.33 9.36
C GLU A 303 -16.52 9.60 10.51
N LEU A 304 -15.31 10.03 10.88
CA LEU A 304 -14.44 9.35 11.84
C LEU A 304 -15.15 8.85 13.12
N PRO A 305 -16.07 9.59 13.79
CA PRO A 305 -16.77 9.11 14.98
C PRO A 305 -17.78 7.98 14.73
N GLU A 306 -18.09 7.65 13.46
CA GLU A 306 -19.03 6.57 13.12
C GLU A 306 -18.32 5.21 12.96
N PHE A 307 -16.97 5.22 12.88
CA PHE A 307 -16.21 3.97 12.96
C PHE A 307 -16.31 3.33 14.34
N ARG A 308 -16.27 2.01 14.38
CA ARG A 308 -16.23 1.27 15.64
C ARG A 308 -14.93 1.58 16.38
N LYS A 309 -15.03 1.69 17.71
CA LYS A 309 -13.88 2.04 18.56
C LYS A 309 -12.73 1.03 18.44
N ASP A 310 -13.05 -0.27 18.40
CA ASP A 310 -12.06 -1.33 18.21
C ASP A 310 -11.33 -1.21 16.86
N THR A 311 -12.03 -0.82 15.80
CA THR A 311 -11.46 -0.57 14.48
C THR A 311 -10.50 0.63 14.49
N LEU A 312 -10.87 1.73 15.16
CA LEU A 312 -10.00 2.90 15.30
C LEU A 312 -8.75 2.61 16.17
N ASP A 313 -8.91 1.82 17.22
CA ASP A 313 -7.80 1.47 18.10
C ASP A 313 -6.73 0.63 17.39
N MET A 314 -7.10 -0.14 16.36
CA MET A 314 -6.14 -0.89 15.53
C MET A 314 -5.23 0.01 14.69
N MET A 315 -5.62 1.28 14.44
CA MET A 315 -4.79 2.25 13.71
C MET A 315 -3.53 2.68 14.46
N ARG A 316 -3.49 2.49 15.79
CA ARG A 316 -2.39 2.99 16.63
C ARG A 316 -1.05 2.40 16.22
N GLN A 317 -0.96 1.07 16.09
CA GLN A 317 0.27 0.40 15.73
C GLN A 317 0.76 0.80 14.31
N PRO A 318 -0.06 0.76 13.26
CA PRO A 318 0.37 1.18 11.93
C PRO A 318 0.89 2.63 11.86
N LEU A 319 0.29 3.54 12.63
CA LEU A 319 0.71 4.94 12.68
C LEU A 319 2.06 5.14 13.39
N GLU A 320 2.46 4.24 14.30
CA GLU A 320 3.76 4.27 14.98
C GLU A 320 4.82 3.47 14.21
N ASP A 321 4.51 2.22 13.90
CA ASP A 321 5.49 1.25 13.39
C ASP A 321 5.58 1.23 11.86
N ALA A 322 4.71 1.98 11.14
CA ALA A 322 4.58 1.95 9.67
C ALA A 322 4.38 0.52 9.12
N SER A 323 3.82 -0.36 9.91
CA SER A 323 3.57 -1.77 9.56
C SER A 323 2.36 -2.33 10.27
N VAL A 324 1.74 -3.36 9.66
CA VAL A 324 0.66 -4.14 10.27
C VAL A 324 1.10 -5.59 10.37
N THR A 325 1.08 -6.14 11.58
CA THR A 325 1.39 -7.55 11.82
C THR A 325 0.11 -8.34 12.10
N ILE A 326 -0.17 -9.33 11.26
CA ILE A 326 -1.30 -10.25 11.40
C ILE A 326 -0.76 -11.55 11.99
N SER A 327 -1.06 -11.81 13.25
CA SER A 327 -0.68 -13.04 13.94
C SER A 327 -1.80 -14.09 13.82
N ARG A 328 -1.44 -15.32 13.46
CA ARG A 328 -2.33 -16.48 13.38
C ARG A 328 -1.61 -17.71 13.93
N VAL A 329 -2.34 -18.78 14.19
CA VAL A 329 -1.77 -20.07 14.61
C VAL A 329 -0.74 -20.58 13.58
N SER A 330 -0.93 -20.27 12.30
CA SER A 330 -0.03 -20.66 11.21
C SER A 330 1.21 -19.78 11.06
N GLY A 331 1.37 -18.72 11.86
CA GLY A 331 2.48 -17.77 11.81
C GLY A 331 2.05 -16.33 11.82
N ALA A 332 3.02 -15.42 11.89
CA ALA A 332 2.83 -13.98 11.79
C ALA A 332 3.28 -13.48 10.41
N VAL A 333 2.48 -12.60 9.82
CA VAL A 333 2.81 -11.93 8.56
C VAL A 333 2.75 -10.44 8.78
N THR A 334 3.80 -9.73 8.40
CA THR A 334 3.89 -8.27 8.51
C THR A 334 3.79 -7.63 7.11
N TYR A 335 2.92 -6.65 6.99
CA TYR A 335 2.73 -5.84 5.79
C TYR A 335 3.19 -4.41 6.05
N PRO A 336 3.83 -3.74 5.09
CA PRO A 336 4.16 -2.32 5.23
C PRO A 336 2.88 -1.49 5.24
N ALA A 337 2.91 -0.40 6.01
CA ALA A 337 1.76 0.47 6.23
C ALA A 337 2.20 1.91 6.51
N GLU A 338 3.07 2.43 5.66
CA GLU A 338 3.50 3.81 5.71
C GLU A 338 2.55 4.66 4.88
N PHE A 339 1.66 5.39 5.53
CA PHE A 339 0.64 6.21 4.88
C PHE A 339 0.44 7.52 5.64
N MET A 340 -0.17 8.48 4.98
CA MET A 340 -0.68 9.71 5.57
C MET A 340 -2.14 9.49 5.96
N LEU A 341 -2.48 9.70 7.23
CA LEU A 341 -3.85 9.59 7.71
C LEU A 341 -4.56 10.93 7.51
N VAL A 342 -5.66 10.91 6.79
CA VAL A 342 -6.58 12.04 6.67
C VAL A 342 -7.94 11.63 7.22
N CYS A 343 -8.43 12.37 8.18
CA CYS A 343 -9.72 12.11 8.80
C CYS A 343 -10.67 13.28 8.53
N ALA A 344 -11.96 13.00 8.40
CA ALA A 344 -13.00 14.02 8.36
C ALA A 344 -14.09 13.69 9.36
N MET A 345 -14.62 14.72 10.01
CA MET A 345 -15.76 14.59 10.91
C MET A 345 -16.63 15.85 10.91
N ASN A 346 -17.85 15.68 11.34
CA ASN A 346 -18.70 16.81 11.67
C ASN A 346 -18.43 17.30 13.11
N PRO A 347 -18.72 18.55 13.48
CA PRO A 347 -18.44 19.07 14.81
C PRO A 347 -19.33 18.46 15.90
N CYS A 348 -20.50 17.91 15.53
CA CYS A 348 -21.43 17.18 16.39
C CYS A 348 -22.30 16.23 15.54
N LYS A 349 -23.18 15.45 16.16
CA LYS A 349 -24.05 14.49 15.48
C LYS A 349 -25.00 15.14 14.45
N CYS A 350 -25.54 16.34 14.72
CA CYS A 350 -26.36 17.07 13.75
C CYS A 350 -25.55 17.84 12.71
N GLY A 351 -24.23 18.02 12.96
CA GLY A 351 -23.28 18.64 12.03
C GLY A 351 -23.13 20.17 12.16
N TRP A 352 -23.86 20.85 13.03
CA TRP A 352 -23.97 22.32 13.04
C TRP A 352 -23.47 22.98 14.35
N TYR A 353 -22.76 22.25 15.20
CA TYR A 353 -22.24 22.85 16.44
C TYR A 353 -21.17 23.92 16.13
N GLY A 354 -21.35 25.12 16.71
CA GLY A 354 -20.49 26.28 16.45
C GLY A 354 -20.81 27.04 15.16
N ASP A 355 -21.79 26.59 14.36
CA ASP A 355 -22.22 27.32 13.16
C ASP A 355 -23.04 28.54 13.51
N PRO A 356 -22.74 29.74 12.95
CA PRO A 356 -23.48 30.98 13.24
C PRO A 356 -24.97 30.93 12.91
N SER A 357 -25.41 29.99 12.06
CA SER A 357 -26.83 29.84 11.67
C SER A 357 -27.76 29.37 12.78
N GLY A 358 -27.24 28.96 13.94
CA GLY A 358 -28.04 28.47 15.06
C GLY A 358 -28.79 27.16 14.82
N ARG A 359 -28.44 26.40 13.76
CA ARG A 359 -29.11 25.14 13.39
C ARG A 359 -28.79 23.98 14.34
N CYS A 360 -27.82 24.14 15.22
CA CYS A 360 -27.41 23.06 16.12
C CYS A 360 -28.49 22.84 17.20
N THR A 361 -28.97 21.60 17.30
CA THR A 361 -29.95 21.18 18.33
C THR A 361 -29.31 20.24 19.37
N CYS A 362 -28.02 20.02 19.33
CA CYS A 362 -27.32 19.12 20.23
C CYS A 362 -27.04 19.80 21.58
N SER A 363 -27.28 19.10 22.69
CA SER A 363 -26.79 19.52 24.00
C SER A 363 -25.26 19.38 24.05
N GLU A 364 -24.59 20.12 24.93
CA GLU A 364 -23.14 20.01 25.12
C GLU A 364 -22.70 18.57 25.45
N GLN A 365 -23.47 17.88 26.29
CA GLN A 365 -23.24 16.48 26.61
C GLN A 365 -23.29 15.57 25.36
N ALA A 366 -24.23 15.82 24.44
CA ALA A 366 -24.31 15.06 23.18
C ALA A 366 -23.12 15.32 22.27
N VAL A 367 -22.65 16.58 22.25
CA VAL A 367 -21.43 16.94 21.50
C VAL A 367 -20.20 16.25 22.08
N GLN A 368 -20.03 16.29 23.41
CA GLN A 368 -18.93 15.62 24.10
C GLN A 368 -18.95 14.10 23.88
N ASN A 369 -20.12 13.47 23.99
CA ASN A 369 -20.29 12.03 23.74
C ASN A 369 -19.96 11.65 22.29
N TYR A 370 -20.30 12.50 21.33
CA TYR A 370 -19.97 12.29 19.91
C TYR A 370 -18.48 12.39 19.66
N ARG A 371 -17.81 13.43 20.15
CA ARG A 371 -16.37 13.65 20.02
C ARG A 371 -15.56 12.60 20.81
N GLY A 372 -16.05 12.20 21.97
CA GLY A 372 -15.44 11.18 22.84
C GLY A 372 -15.42 9.76 22.26
N ARG A 373 -16.08 9.49 21.13
CA ARG A 373 -15.93 8.22 20.40
C ARG A 373 -14.53 8.04 19.82
N ILE A 374 -13.85 9.15 19.53
CA ILE A 374 -12.45 9.12 19.07
C ILE A 374 -11.55 9.03 20.30
N SER A 375 -10.70 8.00 20.35
CA SER A 375 -9.79 7.83 21.48
C SER A 375 -8.70 8.91 21.52
N GLY A 376 -8.38 9.40 22.72
CA GLY A 376 -7.28 10.36 22.93
C GLY A 376 -5.97 9.90 22.26
N PRO A 377 -5.54 8.64 22.41
CA PRO A 377 -4.35 8.13 21.74
C PRO A 377 -4.36 8.21 20.20
N LEU A 378 -5.52 8.15 19.55
CA LEU A 378 -5.61 8.38 18.10
C LEU A 378 -5.48 9.87 17.77
N LEU A 379 -6.18 10.74 18.52
CA LEU A 379 -6.05 12.20 18.40
C LEU A 379 -4.61 12.68 18.63
N ASP A 380 -3.92 12.03 19.54
CA ASP A 380 -2.49 12.28 19.76
C ASP A 380 -1.62 11.96 18.54
N ARG A 381 -2.07 11.23 17.54
CA ARG A 381 -1.34 10.91 16.30
C ARG A 381 -1.74 11.78 15.12
N ILE A 382 -2.65 12.69 15.33
CA ILE A 382 -3.03 13.70 14.35
C ILE A 382 -2.18 14.96 14.62
N ASP A 383 -1.49 15.45 13.62
CA ASP A 383 -0.59 16.59 13.74
C ASP A 383 -1.32 17.91 13.48
N ILE A 384 -2.21 17.92 12.50
CA ILE A 384 -2.92 19.09 12.00
C ILE A 384 -4.42 18.88 12.19
N VAL A 385 -5.06 19.79 12.90
CA VAL A 385 -6.52 19.87 13.03
C VAL A 385 -6.97 21.18 12.42
N VAL A 386 -7.88 21.13 11.45
CA VAL A 386 -8.34 22.35 10.75
C VAL A 386 -9.87 22.35 10.65
N GLU A 387 -10.46 23.52 10.93
CA GLU A 387 -11.89 23.74 10.71
C GLU A 387 -12.15 24.09 9.26
N VAL A 388 -13.11 23.39 8.67
CA VAL A 388 -13.58 23.60 7.29
C VAL A 388 -14.90 24.35 7.36
N PRO A 389 -14.92 25.67 7.15
CA PRO A 389 -16.15 26.46 7.24
C PRO A 389 -17.15 26.06 6.15
N ALA A 390 -18.43 26.39 6.38
CA ALA A 390 -19.42 26.30 5.32
C ALA A 390 -19.05 27.21 4.16
N VAL A 391 -19.24 26.75 2.92
CA VAL A 391 -19.00 27.54 1.72
C VAL A 391 -20.06 28.63 1.61
N HIS A 392 -19.66 29.89 1.50
CA HIS A 392 -20.56 30.99 1.27
C HIS A 392 -20.97 31.07 -0.21
N PHE A 393 -22.20 31.50 -0.47
CA PHE A 393 -22.71 31.62 -1.84
C PHE A 393 -21.87 32.61 -2.67
N GLU A 394 -21.30 33.61 -2.04
CA GLU A 394 -20.44 34.62 -2.68
C GLU A 394 -19.13 34.00 -3.20
N ASP A 395 -18.55 33.03 -2.44
CA ASP A 395 -17.36 32.29 -2.86
C ASP A 395 -17.64 31.42 -4.10
N LEU A 396 -18.87 30.86 -4.19
CA LEU A 396 -19.28 30.08 -5.35
C LEU A 396 -19.50 30.95 -6.62
N ARG A 397 -19.84 32.23 -6.45
CA ARG A 397 -19.99 33.19 -7.54
C ARG A 397 -18.68 33.83 -7.97
N ALA A 398 -17.73 33.96 -7.05
CA ALA A 398 -16.42 34.51 -7.34
C ALA A 398 -15.71 33.57 -8.32
N ARG A 399 -15.58 33.96 -9.60
CA ARG A 399 -14.78 33.25 -10.62
C ARG A 399 -13.29 33.52 -10.44
N ALA A 400 -12.83 33.75 -9.20
CA ALA A 400 -11.40 33.85 -8.94
C ALA A 400 -10.74 32.51 -9.31
N GLU A 401 -9.73 32.53 -10.13
CA GLU A 401 -8.94 31.36 -10.44
C GLU A 401 -8.29 30.85 -9.16
N ALA A 402 -8.78 29.75 -8.64
CA ALA A 402 -8.14 29.08 -7.52
C ALA A 402 -6.79 28.49 -7.95
N GLU A 403 -5.85 28.45 -7.03
CA GLU A 403 -4.50 27.95 -7.30
C GLU A 403 -4.54 26.49 -7.75
N SER A 404 -3.79 26.17 -8.82
CA SER A 404 -3.73 24.80 -9.36
C SER A 404 -2.89 23.88 -8.47
N SER A 405 -3.25 22.59 -8.45
CA SER A 405 -2.46 21.54 -7.78
C SER A 405 -0.99 21.53 -8.24
N ALA A 406 -0.71 21.87 -9.48
CA ALA A 406 0.66 21.91 -10.00
C ALA A 406 1.53 22.93 -9.25
N ARG A 407 1.03 24.17 -9.02
CA ARG A 407 1.77 25.19 -8.27
C ARG A 407 1.98 24.81 -6.81
N VAL A 408 0.96 24.25 -6.17
CA VAL A 408 1.08 23.76 -4.78
C VAL A 408 2.12 22.64 -4.72
N LYS A 409 2.06 21.69 -5.68
CA LYS A 409 3.00 20.56 -5.77
C LYS A 409 4.45 21.03 -5.93
N GLU A 410 4.71 22.07 -6.72
CA GLU A 410 6.07 22.64 -6.87
C GLU A 410 6.66 23.09 -5.50
N ARG A 411 5.86 23.75 -4.65
CA ARG A 411 6.30 24.14 -3.29
C ARG A 411 6.50 22.93 -2.38
N VAL A 412 5.58 21.95 -2.47
CA VAL A 412 5.67 20.71 -1.71
C VAL A 412 6.93 19.93 -2.11
N ASP A 413 7.20 19.79 -3.41
CA ASP A 413 8.38 19.09 -3.93
C ASP A 413 9.67 19.79 -3.48
N ALA A 414 9.72 21.13 -3.51
CA ALA A 414 10.86 21.90 -3.02
C ALA A 414 11.10 21.71 -1.51
N ALA A 415 10.03 21.70 -0.70
CA ALA A 415 10.13 21.42 0.73
C ALA A 415 10.59 19.98 1.02
N ARG A 416 10.11 19.01 0.25
CA ARG A 416 10.54 17.61 0.33
C ARG A 416 11.99 17.42 -0.07
N GLN A 417 12.47 18.14 -1.07
CA GLN A 417 13.89 18.09 -1.45
C GLN A 417 14.77 18.57 -0.30
N ARG A 418 14.40 19.68 0.40
CA ARG A 418 15.12 20.14 1.60
C ARG A 418 15.15 19.10 2.71
N GLN A 419 14.04 18.39 2.93
CA GLN A 419 13.98 17.30 3.90
C GLN A 419 14.88 16.13 3.47
N HIS A 420 14.85 15.75 2.19
CA HIS A 420 15.70 14.69 1.65
C HIS A 420 17.19 15.03 1.88
N ASP A 421 17.60 16.25 1.57
CA ASP A 421 18.99 16.70 1.73
C ASP A 421 19.39 16.74 3.22
N ARG A 422 18.47 17.15 4.10
CA ARG A 422 18.67 17.18 5.56
C ARG A 422 18.85 15.79 6.15
N PHE A 423 18.08 14.83 5.70
CA PHE A 423 18.08 13.45 6.18
C PHE A 423 18.96 12.52 5.34
N SER A 424 19.90 13.07 4.54
CA SER A 424 20.76 12.31 3.65
C SER A 424 21.39 11.10 4.35
N GLY A 425 21.09 9.91 3.85
CA GLY A 425 21.49 8.61 4.42
C GLY A 425 20.40 7.86 5.19
N ASN A 426 19.28 8.48 5.55
CA ASN A 426 18.19 7.84 6.29
C ASN A 426 16.94 7.57 5.41
N GLY A 427 17.12 7.28 4.13
CA GLY A 427 16.00 6.86 3.25
C GLY A 427 14.80 7.84 3.35
N ASN A 428 13.61 7.41 3.09
CA ASN A 428 12.37 8.20 2.99
C ASN A 428 11.89 8.93 4.28
N LEU A 429 12.79 9.53 5.07
CA LEU A 429 12.40 10.28 6.26
C LEU A 429 11.76 11.63 5.87
N CYS A 430 10.66 11.98 6.54
CA CYS A 430 9.98 13.26 6.41
C CYS A 430 9.83 13.92 7.81
N ASN A 431 9.50 15.21 7.85
CA ASN A 431 9.45 15.92 9.12
C ASN A 431 8.47 15.31 10.13
N ALA A 432 7.34 14.78 9.71
CA ALA A 432 6.40 14.09 10.62
C ALA A 432 7.01 12.87 11.32
N ARG A 433 8.03 12.26 10.72
CA ARG A 433 8.70 11.04 11.24
C ARG A 433 10.01 11.30 11.96
N MET A 434 10.41 12.55 12.13
CA MET A 434 11.60 12.87 12.92
C MET A 434 11.55 12.24 14.32
N GLY A 435 12.62 11.56 14.68
CA GLY A 435 12.83 11.08 16.03
C GLY A 435 13.38 12.18 16.97
N PRO A 436 13.62 11.85 18.25
CA PRO A 436 14.13 12.84 19.22
C PRO A 436 15.48 13.45 18.84
N ASP A 437 16.35 12.69 18.17
CA ASP A 437 17.70 13.17 17.80
C ASP A 437 17.62 14.14 16.63
N GLU A 438 16.80 13.83 15.58
CA GLU A 438 16.56 14.74 14.47
C GLU A 438 15.87 16.03 14.95
N MET A 439 14.90 15.91 15.85
CA MET A 439 14.22 17.08 16.41
C MET A 439 15.20 18.00 17.16
N ARG A 440 16.08 17.44 17.99
CA ARG A 440 17.12 18.23 18.68
C ARG A 440 18.07 18.93 17.71
N LYS A 441 18.36 18.32 16.57
CA LYS A 441 19.27 18.84 15.55
C LYS A 441 18.64 19.91 14.66
N PHE A 442 17.36 19.72 14.28
CA PHE A 442 16.72 20.47 13.19
C PHE A 442 15.54 21.36 13.61
N CYS A 443 15.08 21.24 14.87
CA CYS A 443 13.97 22.02 15.40
C CYS A 443 14.42 22.93 16.55
N ASN A 444 15.59 23.58 16.41
CA ASN A 444 16.08 24.53 17.39
C ASN A 444 15.19 25.78 17.38
N LEU A 445 14.86 26.29 18.57
CA LEU A 445 14.09 27.50 18.74
C LEU A 445 15.00 28.62 19.26
N ASP A 446 14.91 29.81 18.70
CA ASP A 446 15.45 31.00 19.27
C ASP A 446 14.65 31.48 20.50
N GLY A 447 15.11 32.52 21.17
CA GLY A 447 14.45 33.02 22.39
C GLY A 447 13.01 33.48 22.17
N ALA A 448 12.69 34.08 21.02
CA ALA A 448 11.35 34.54 20.68
C ALA A 448 10.41 33.36 20.39
N CYS A 449 10.86 32.38 19.64
CA CYS A 449 10.14 31.15 19.37
C CYS A 449 9.88 30.34 20.65
N ALA A 450 10.87 30.25 21.54
CA ALA A 450 10.76 29.56 22.82
C ALA A 450 9.72 30.21 23.74
N GLU A 451 9.71 31.54 23.82
CA GLU A 451 8.73 32.28 24.63
C GLU A 451 7.30 32.12 24.07
N LEU A 452 7.12 32.23 22.75
CA LEU A 452 5.82 31.98 22.08
C LEU A 452 5.31 30.56 22.36
N MET A 453 6.19 29.57 22.23
CA MET A 453 5.85 28.17 22.51
C MET A 453 5.48 27.94 23.97
N LYS A 454 6.19 28.59 24.92
CA LYS A 454 5.88 28.52 26.34
C LYS A 454 4.50 29.10 26.65
N GLN A 455 4.18 30.27 26.10
CA GLN A 455 2.86 30.90 26.27
C GLN A 455 1.75 30.01 25.73
N ALA A 456 1.95 29.38 24.55
CA ALA A 456 1.00 28.43 23.98
C ALA A 456 0.86 27.18 24.83
N PHE A 457 1.97 26.66 25.37
CA PHE A 457 1.99 25.48 26.24
C PHE A 457 1.12 25.70 27.48
N ASP A 458 1.28 26.83 28.14
CA ASP A 458 0.56 27.19 29.36
C ASP A 458 -0.92 27.51 29.05
N ALA A 459 -1.18 28.29 28.00
CA ALA A 459 -2.55 28.71 27.63
C ALA A 459 -3.44 27.59 27.12
N LEU A 460 -2.88 26.66 26.35
CA LEU A 460 -3.62 25.55 25.73
C LEU A 460 -3.53 24.23 26.52
N GLY A 461 -2.73 24.17 27.60
CA GLY A 461 -2.53 22.95 28.40
C GLY A 461 -1.92 21.82 27.55
N LEU A 462 -0.91 22.13 26.75
CA LEU A 462 -0.30 21.19 25.83
C LEU A 462 0.45 20.07 26.57
N THR A 463 0.51 18.90 25.95
CA THR A 463 1.35 17.78 26.41
C THR A 463 2.72 17.82 25.71
N ALA A 464 3.71 17.09 26.22
CA ALA A 464 5.00 16.93 25.58
C ALA A 464 4.87 16.43 24.13
N ARG A 465 3.93 15.50 23.87
CA ARG A 465 3.65 15.02 22.51
C ARG A 465 3.09 16.13 21.60
N SER A 466 2.23 16.98 22.13
CA SER A 466 1.71 18.13 21.36
C SER A 466 2.80 19.13 21.04
N TYR A 467 3.72 19.37 21.98
CA TYR A 467 4.90 20.19 21.78
C TYR A 467 5.76 19.69 20.61
N ASP A 468 6.11 18.40 20.62
CA ASP A 468 6.91 17.78 19.55
C ASP A 468 6.25 17.91 18.17
N ARG A 469 4.92 17.80 18.11
CA ARG A 469 4.19 17.92 16.85
C ARG A 469 4.17 19.34 16.32
N ILE A 470 3.93 20.33 17.20
CA ILE A 470 4.00 21.73 16.80
C ILE A 470 5.38 22.02 16.19
N LEU A 471 6.46 21.52 16.80
CA LEU A 471 7.81 21.69 16.27
C LEU A 471 7.99 21.05 14.88
N LYS A 472 7.50 19.83 14.69
CA LYS A 472 7.57 19.13 13.39
C LYS A 472 6.79 19.88 12.30
N VAL A 473 5.60 20.37 12.64
CA VAL A 473 4.77 21.17 11.72
C VAL A 473 5.44 22.51 11.43
N ALA A 474 5.96 23.21 12.44
CA ALA A 474 6.67 24.47 12.26
C ALA A 474 7.93 24.33 11.39
N ARG A 475 8.68 23.20 11.55
CA ARG A 475 9.81 22.90 10.66
C ARG A 475 9.35 22.69 9.20
N THR A 476 8.18 22.07 9.01
CA THR A 476 7.62 21.87 7.68
C THR A 476 7.18 23.18 7.03
N ILE A 477 6.58 24.08 7.81
CA ILE A 477 6.21 25.43 7.35
C ILE A 477 7.47 26.21 6.95
N ALA A 478 8.52 26.17 7.77
CA ALA A 478 9.79 26.79 7.45
C ALA A 478 10.43 26.21 6.18
N ASP A 479 10.32 24.89 5.94
CA ASP A 479 10.80 24.25 4.71
C ASP A 479 10.02 24.73 3.48
N LEU A 480 8.70 24.92 3.61
CA LEU A 480 7.85 25.48 2.52
C LEU A 480 8.24 26.92 2.18
N GLU A 481 8.59 27.72 3.18
CA GLU A 481 9.05 29.09 2.99
C GLU A 481 10.55 29.21 2.61
N GLY A 482 11.28 28.08 2.62
CA GLY A 482 12.71 28.06 2.31
C GLY A 482 13.59 28.62 3.41
N SER A 483 13.09 28.71 4.64
CA SER A 483 13.85 29.21 5.80
C SER A 483 14.71 28.07 6.38
N GLU A 484 15.98 28.37 6.66
CA GLU A 484 16.89 27.43 7.33
C GLU A 484 16.51 27.24 8.80
N GLU A 485 16.05 28.32 9.47
CA GLU A 485 15.65 28.32 10.87
C GLU A 485 14.12 28.43 11.02
N ILE A 486 13.62 27.94 12.15
CA ILE A 486 12.22 28.12 12.52
C ILE A 486 12.06 29.57 13.05
N GLN A 487 11.15 30.32 12.44
CA GLN A 487 10.81 31.70 12.82
C GLN A 487 9.53 31.74 13.65
N PRO A 488 9.27 32.83 14.44
CA PRO A 488 8.05 32.96 15.25
C PRO A 488 6.74 32.77 14.46
N GLN A 489 6.70 33.24 13.21
CA GLN A 489 5.54 33.06 12.34
C GLN A 489 5.23 31.58 12.05
N HIS A 490 6.26 30.73 11.89
CA HIS A 490 6.10 29.29 11.66
C HIS A 490 5.50 28.59 12.89
N ILE A 491 5.94 29.01 14.08
CA ILE A 491 5.38 28.52 15.34
C ILE A 491 3.94 28.97 15.51
N ALA A 492 3.64 30.25 15.21
CA ALA A 492 2.29 30.80 15.32
C ALA A 492 1.30 30.03 14.40
N GLU A 493 1.67 29.79 13.12
CA GLU A 493 0.86 28.99 12.19
C GLU A 493 0.68 27.55 12.70
N ALA A 494 1.75 26.91 13.18
CA ALA A 494 1.70 25.54 13.68
C ALA A 494 0.83 25.40 14.95
N ILE A 495 0.82 26.41 15.84
CA ILE A 495 -0.05 26.46 17.03
C ILE A 495 -1.52 26.51 16.61
N GLN A 496 -1.88 27.29 15.57
CA GLN A 496 -3.26 27.40 15.10
C GLN A 496 -3.83 26.02 14.69
N TYR A 497 -3.02 25.14 14.12
CA TYR A 497 -3.42 23.77 13.78
C TYR A 497 -3.63 22.86 15.00
N ARG A 498 -3.32 23.29 16.20
CA ARG A 498 -3.57 22.57 17.47
C ARG A 498 -4.54 23.28 18.40
N ALA A 499 -4.85 24.55 18.13
CA ALA A 499 -5.72 25.37 18.97
C ALA A 499 -7.21 24.97 18.88
N VAL A 500 -7.58 24.15 17.90
CA VAL A 500 -8.95 23.64 17.75
C VAL A 500 -9.29 22.72 18.93
N ASN A 501 -10.09 23.25 19.87
CA ASN A 501 -10.43 22.57 21.12
C ASN A 501 -11.45 21.47 20.87
N LEU A 502 -11.03 20.20 20.85
CA LEU A 502 -11.91 19.04 20.70
C LEU A 502 -12.68 18.67 21.98
N GLY A 503 -12.51 19.46 23.06
CA GLY A 503 -13.34 19.30 24.26
C GLY A 503 -12.97 18.15 25.18
N ASN A 504 -11.71 17.70 25.17
CA ASN A 504 -11.20 16.85 26.22
C ASN A 504 -10.52 17.72 27.31
N ARG A 505 -11.31 18.31 28.19
CA ARG A 505 -10.91 18.72 29.53
C ARG A 505 -11.68 17.92 30.54
#